data_e849fc8c845a406f0acf1c01891b73bd
#
_entry.id   e849fc8c845a406f0acf1c01891b73bd
#
_cell.length_a   1.000
_cell.length_b   1.000
_cell.length_c   1.000
_cell.angle_alpha   90.00
_cell.angle_beta   90.00
_cell.angle_gamma   90.00
#
_symmetry.space_group_name_H-M   'P 1'
#
loop_
_entity.id
_entity.type
_entity.pdbx_description
1 polymer ?
#
loop_
_entity_poly.entity_id
_entity_poly.type
_entity_poly.pdbx_seq_one_letter_code
_entity_poly.pdbx_strand_id
1 'polypeptide(L)'
;MKMKKIILALMLICFSLVVAQTSVSQTKPFTDYQISSERYFTDSNGSVNMFVNVWGNVSSPGRHRVYDGIDFATLLSIVGGPSATGNLKKVTLYREIPDDGQLRYIIDLEDFVRTGDRSNFIEIKPNDTILVPTKASSLIWRQIGTLNTVFSLLNLYFTVVLAINR
;
A
#
# COMPACT_ATOMS: atom_id res chain seq x y z
N MET A 1 -42.05 -9.46 -27.59
CA MET A 1 -40.75 -9.92 -28.07
C MET A 1 -39.73 -8.77 -28.29
N LYS A 2 -40.14 -7.57 -28.74
CA LYS A 2 -39.26 -6.40 -28.97
C LYS A 2 -38.66 -5.81 -27.67
N MET A 3 -39.42 -5.75 -26.59
CA MET A 3 -39.02 -5.16 -25.29
C MET A 3 -37.88 -5.96 -24.63
N LYS A 4 -37.94 -7.30 -24.66
CA LYS A 4 -36.86 -8.18 -24.13
C LYS A 4 -35.51 -7.96 -24.84
N LYS A 5 -35.54 -7.68 -26.14
CA LYS A 5 -34.32 -7.39 -26.91
C LYS A 5 -33.71 -6.02 -26.57
N ILE A 6 -34.55 -5.04 -26.26
CA ILE A 6 -34.11 -3.69 -25.87
C ILE A 6 -33.46 -3.73 -24.48
N ILE A 7 -34.04 -4.48 -23.53
CA ILE A 7 -33.48 -4.63 -22.17
C ILE A 7 -32.13 -5.36 -22.23
N LEU A 8 -32.03 -6.40 -23.06
CA LEU A 8 -30.76 -7.14 -23.26
C LEU A 8 -29.68 -6.26 -23.87
N ALA A 9 -30.03 -5.40 -24.85
CA ALA A 9 -29.12 -4.46 -25.48
C ALA A 9 -28.63 -3.39 -24.49
N LEU A 10 -29.52 -2.85 -23.64
CA LEU A 10 -29.14 -1.90 -22.59
C LEU A 10 -28.21 -2.52 -21.54
N MET A 11 -28.45 -3.78 -21.17
CA MET A 11 -27.58 -4.51 -20.24
C MET A 11 -26.19 -4.76 -20.81
N LEU A 12 -26.08 -5.08 -22.11
CA LEU A 12 -24.81 -5.24 -22.81
C LEU A 12 -24.03 -3.91 -22.93
N ILE A 13 -24.72 -2.81 -23.15
CA ILE A 13 -24.11 -1.46 -23.23
C ILE A 13 -23.58 -1.04 -21.85
N CYS A 14 -24.32 -1.28 -20.77
CA CYS A 14 -23.84 -1.01 -19.40
C CYS A 14 -22.63 -1.89 -19.05
N PHE A 15 -22.60 -3.16 -19.46
CA PHE A 15 -21.49 -4.05 -19.21
C PHE A 15 -20.21 -3.61 -19.97
N SER A 16 -20.35 -3.12 -21.22
CA SER A 16 -19.21 -2.62 -22.00
C SER A 16 -18.63 -1.32 -21.44
N LEU A 17 -19.44 -0.46 -20.81
CA LEU A 17 -18.97 0.78 -20.14
C LEU A 17 -18.16 0.50 -18.87
N VAL A 18 -18.46 -0.58 -18.15
CA VAL A 18 -17.72 -0.96 -16.95
C VAL A 18 -16.32 -1.53 -17.28
N VAL A 19 -16.18 -2.21 -18.43
CA VAL A 19 -14.90 -2.81 -18.84
C VAL A 19 -13.91 -1.77 -19.42
N ALA A 20 -14.41 -0.62 -19.90
CA ALA A 20 -13.59 0.41 -20.52
C ALA A 20 -12.73 1.27 -19.56
N GLN A 21 -12.83 1.07 -18.25
CA GLN A 21 -12.12 1.88 -17.26
C GLN A 21 -10.80 1.28 -16.71
N THR A 22 -10.32 0.18 -17.28
CA THR A 22 -8.98 -0.32 -16.95
C THR A 22 -7.91 0.30 -17.85
N SER A 23 -7.72 1.59 -17.75
CA SER A 23 -6.50 2.23 -18.29
C SER A 23 -5.34 1.92 -17.34
N VAL A 24 -4.54 0.94 -17.70
CA VAL A 24 -3.24 0.67 -17.08
C VAL A 24 -2.37 1.89 -17.35
N SER A 25 -2.13 2.68 -16.31
CA SER A 25 -1.14 3.75 -16.34
C SER A 25 0.23 3.11 -16.51
N GLN A 26 0.82 3.23 -17.71
CA GLN A 26 2.20 2.82 -17.94
C GLN A 26 3.12 3.79 -17.18
N THR A 27 3.66 3.35 -16.08
CA THR A 27 4.76 4.01 -15.39
C THR A 27 6.00 3.95 -16.27
N LYS A 28 6.48 5.13 -16.70
CA LYS A 28 7.78 5.25 -17.40
C LYS A 28 8.87 4.68 -16.48
N PRO A 29 9.82 3.88 -17.01
CA PRO A 29 10.96 3.45 -16.21
C PRO A 29 11.77 4.68 -15.78
N PHE A 30 12.04 4.78 -14.48
CA PHE A 30 12.93 5.79 -13.91
C PHE A 30 14.37 5.47 -14.35
N THR A 31 14.89 6.20 -15.30
CA THR A 31 16.23 5.94 -15.88
C THR A 31 17.31 6.89 -15.37
N ASP A 32 17.03 7.75 -14.40
CA ASP A 32 18.06 8.67 -13.89
C ASP A 32 17.82 9.01 -12.42
N TYR A 33 18.18 8.10 -11.52
CA TYR A 33 18.31 8.40 -10.10
C TYR A 33 19.78 8.67 -9.79
N GLN A 34 20.12 9.94 -9.74
CA GLN A 34 21.38 10.35 -9.11
C GLN A 34 21.23 10.08 -7.60
N ILE A 35 21.78 8.94 -7.15
CA ILE A 35 21.88 8.61 -5.73
C ILE A 35 22.77 9.67 -5.12
N SER A 36 22.19 10.58 -4.32
CA SER A 36 22.99 11.61 -3.66
C SER A 36 24.02 10.88 -2.79
N SER A 37 25.30 11.20 -3.00
CA SER A 37 26.44 10.58 -2.32
C SER A 37 26.48 10.88 -0.82
N GLU A 38 25.67 11.81 -0.33
CA GLU A 38 25.59 12.15 1.08
C GLU A 38 24.63 11.21 1.80
N ARG A 39 25.18 10.09 2.28
CA ARG A 39 24.44 9.11 3.07
C ARG A 39 24.27 9.54 4.52
N TYR A 40 25.26 10.27 5.07
CA TYR A 40 25.28 10.76 6.45
C TYR A 40 25.56 12.26 6.47
N PHE A 41 25.02 12.94 7.46
CA PHE A 41 25.29 14.35 7.73
C PHE A 41 25.34 14.60 9.23
N THR A 42 26.18 15.51 9.66
CA THR A 42 26.33 15.88 11.07
C THR A 42 25.53 17.16 11.33
N ASP A 43 24.77 17.16 12.39
CA ASP A 43 24.09 18.39 12.85
C ASP A 43 25.04 19.28 13.65
N SER A 44 24.54 20.47 14.04
CA SER A 44 25.32 21.46 14.82
C SER A 44 25.75 20.95 16.20
N ASN A 45 25.15 19.86 16.69
CA ASN A 45 25.46 19.24 17.99
C ASN A 45 26.45 18.07 17.86
N GLY A 46 26.94 17.79 16.65
CA GLY A 46 27.85 16.68 16.37
C GLY A 46 27.15 15.32 16.20
N SER A 47 25.83 15.27 16.22
CA SER A 47 25.09 14.01 16.02
C SER A 47 25.09 13.61 14.55
N VAL A 48 25.40 12.34 14.27
CA VAL A 48 25.35 11.77 12.93
C VAL A 48 23.90 11.42 12.61
N ASN A 49 23.41 11.96 11.52
CA ASN A 49 22.05 11.74 11.03
C ASN A 49 22.06 11.13 9.63
N MET A 50 20.95 10.49 9.28
CA MET A 50 20.69 9.91 7.97
C MET A 50 19.25 10.10 7.55
N PHE A 51 18.96 9.91 6.27
CA PHE A 51 17.60 9.87 5.77
C PHE A 51 17.17 8.43 5.52
N VAL A 52 15.91 8.15 5.88
CA VAL A 52 15.21 6.90 5.58
C VAL A 52 13.84 7.20 4.98
N ASN A 53 13.34 6.30 4.15
CA ASN A 53 12.02 6.44 3.56
C ASN A 53 11.07 5.47 4.25
N VAL A 54 9.87 5.93 4.64
CA VAL A 54 8.83 5.08 5.22
C VAL A 54 7.56 5.23 4.40
N TRP A 55 7.07 4.13 3.85
CA TRP A 55 5.94 4.09 2.94
C TRP A 55 4.83 3.16 3.43
N GLY A 56 3.63 3.39 2.91
CA GLY A 56 2.48 2.52 3.15
C GLY A 56 1.66 2.91 4.37
N ASN A 57 1.22 1.92 5.14
CA ASN A 57 0.25 2.10 6.23
C ASN A 57 0.92 2.50 7.55
N VAL A 58 1.43 3.71 7.59
CA VAL A 58 1.92 4.41 8.79
C VAL A 58 1.21 5.76 8.93
N SER A 59 1.28 6.37 10.11
CA SER A 59 0.60 7.65 10.34
C SER A 59 1.24 8.80 9.57
N SER A 60 2.58 8.79 9.41
CA SER A 60 3.33 9.82 8.69
C SER A 60 4.26 9.17 7.66
N PRO A 61 3.76 8.80 6.47
CA PRO A 61 4.63 8.29 5.41
C PRO A 61 5.47 9.42 4.80
N GLY A 62 6.68 9.09 4.35
CA GLY A 62 7.59 10.06 3.73
C GLY A 62 9.05 9.79 4.01
N ARG A 63 9.89 10.78 3.70
CA ARG A 63 11.33 10.77 4.00
C ARG A 63 11.55 11.41 5.37
N HIS A 64 12.19 10.66 6.27
CA HIS A 64 12.45 11.08 7.65
C HIS A 64 13.95 11.22 7.90
N ARG A 65 14.31 12.27 8.63
CA ARG A 65 15.65 12.43 9.18
C ARG A 65 15.70 11.73 10.53
N VAL A 66 16.66 10.84 10.69
CA VAL A 66 16.88 10.07 11.92
C VAL A 66 18.36 10.02 12.26
N TYR A 67 18.71 9.75 13.52
CA TYR A 67 20.09 9.54 13.91
C TYR A 67 20.60 8.16 13.44
N ASP A 68 21.90 8.08 13.24
CA ASP A 68 22.56 6.82 12.90
C ASP A 68 22.48 5.84 14.08
N GLY A 69 22.24 4.56 13.79
CA GLY A 69 22.02 3.54 14.80
C GLY A 69 20.61 3.50 15.41
N ILE A 70 19.64 4.19 14.79
CA ILE A 70 18.23 4.10 15.23
C ILE A 70 17.72 2.66 15.09
N ASP A 71 17.00 2.17 16.10
CA ASP A 71 16.31 0.89 16.02
C ASP A 71 14.96 1.00 15.32
N PHE A 72 14.47 -0.13 14.83
CA PHE A 72 13.25 -0.22 14.03
C PHE A 72 12.00 0.25 14.78
N ALA A 73 11.89 -0.07 16.09
CA ALA A 73 10.74 0.33 16.90
C ALA A 73 10.72 1.84 17.14
N THR A 74 11.88 2.43 17.37
CA THR A 74 12.03 3.89 17.52
C THR A 74 11.69 4.61 16.22
N LEU A 75 12.16 4.11 15.06
CA LEU A 75 11.79 4.67 13.77
C LEU A 75 10.28 4.63 13.56
N LEU A 76 9.63 3.50 13.84
CA LEU A 76 8.17 3.42 13.73
C LEU A 76 7.46 4.39 14.65
N SER A 77 7.99 4.63 15.86
CA SER A 77 7.43 5.60 16.79
C SER A 77 7.54 7.04 16.26
N ILE A 78 8.65 7.39 15.60
CA ILE A 78 8.84 8.71 14.96
C ILE A 78 7.79 8.95 13.87
N VAL A 79 7.46 7.94 13.07
CA VAL A 79 6.45 8.06 12.00
C VAL A 79 5.02 7.89 12.51
N GLY A 80 4.81 7.86 13.82
CA GLY A 80 3.50 7.76 14.47
C GLY A 80 2.90 6.35 14.47
N GLY A 81 3.74 5.34 14.26
CA GLY A 81 3.35 3.93 14.28
C GLY A 81 2.61 3.44 13.04
N PRO A 82 2.41 2.12 12.94
CA PRO A 82 1.64 1.52 11.88
C PRO A 82 0.14 1.81 12.05
N SER A 83 -0.56 2.04 10.96
CA SER A 83 -2.02 2.21 10.98
C SER A 83 -2.75 0.88 11.23
N ALA A 84 -4.03 0.94 11.63
CA ALA A 84 -4.85 -0.25 11.90
C ALA A 84 -4.98 -1.21 10.69
N THR A 85 -4.86 -0.68 9.46
CA THR A 85 -4.90 -1.44 8.22
C THR A 85 -3.55 -1.99 7.78
N GLY A 86 -2.46 -1.65 8.48
CA GLY A 86 -1.11 -2.11 8.19
C GLY A 86 -0.91 -3.60 8.48
N ASN A 87 -0.22 -4.28 7.59
CA ASN A 87 0.17 -5.67 7.76
C ASN A 87 1.54 -5.76 8.44
N LEU A 88 1.54 -5.96 9.74
CA LEU A 88 2.74 -6.03 10.55
C LEU A 88 3.58 -7.31 10.32
N LYS A 89 2.97 -8.39 9.81
CA LYS A 89 3.69 -9.64 9.49
C LYS A 89 4.60 -9.54 8.28
N LYS A 90 4.41 -8.53 7.42
CA LYS A 90 5.09 -8.44 6.12
C LYS A 90 5.67 -7.05 5.89
N VAL A 91 6.17 -6.42 6.95
CA VAL A 91 6.90 -5.16 6.78
C VAL A 91 8.17 -5.46 6.00
N THR A 92 8.42 -4.68 4.96
CA THR A 92 9.52 -4.94 4.04
C THR A 92 10.52 -3.78 4.09
N LEU A 93 11.80 -4.10 4.26
CA LEU A 93 12.89 -3.15 4.12
C LEU A 93 13.59 -3.41 2.79
N TYR A 94 13.69 -2.38 1.98
CA TYR A 94 14.45 -2.36 0.74
C TYR A 94 15.71 -1.55 0.94
N ARG A 95 16.85 -2.13 0.56
CA ARG A 95 18.18 -1.52 0.62
C ARG A 95 18.87 -1.62 -0.72
N GLU A 96 19.31 -0.49 -1.25
CA GLU A 96 20.12 -0.46 -2.45
C GLU A 96 21.59 -0.73 -2.12
N ILE A 97 22.21 -1.66 -2.85
CA ILE A 97 23.63 -1.93 -2.78
C ILE A 97 24.25 -1.44 -4.08
N PRO A 98 25.28 -0.57 -4.03
CA PRO A 98 26.05 -0.23 -5.23
C PRO A 98 26.58 -1.52 -5.85
N ASP A 99 26.44 -1.65 -7.15
CA ASP A 99 26.90 -2.76 -7.99
C ASP A 99 26.19 -4.13 -7.81
N ASP A 100 25.33 -4.30 -6.80
CA ASP A 100 24.74 -5.61 -6.46
C ASP A 100 23.21 -5.62 -6.47
N GLY A 101 22.59 -4.52 -6.88
CA GLY A 101 21.14 -4.41 -7.00
C GLY A 101 20.42 -4.06 -5.69
N GLN A 102 19.26 -4.65 -5.47
CA GLN A 102 18.39 -4.33 -4.33
C GLN A 102 18.22 -5.53 -3.40
N LEU A 103 18.54 -5.38 -2.12
CA LEU A 103 18.19 -6.35 -1.07
C LEU A 103 16.78 -6.08 -0.54
N ARG A 104 16.07 -7.15 -0.24
CA ARG A 104 14.77 -7.11 0.38
C ARG A 104 14.75 -7.97 1.64
N TYR A 105 14.41 -7.37 2.76
CA TYR A 105 14.20 -8.05 4.03
C TYR A 105 12.73 -7.98 4.43
N ILE A 106 12.19 -9.09 4.93
CA ILE A 106 10.83 -9.14 5.47
C ILE A 106 10.93 -9.26 6.98
N ILE A 107 10.26 -8.37 7.69
CA ILE A 107 10.30 -8.24 9.15
C ILE A 107 8.90 -8.49 9.69
N ASP A 108 8.77 -9.43 10.63
CA ASP A 108 7.54 -9.67 11.37
C ASP A 108 7.50 -8.78 12.63
N LEU A 109 6.80 -7.65 12.53
CA LEU A 109 6.57 -6.76 13.65
C LEU A 109 5.43 -7.22 14.55
N GLU A 110 4.54 -8.08 14.08
CA GLU A 110 3.46 -8.62 14.91
C GLU A 110 4.03 -9.54 15.99
N ASP A 111 5.06 -10.30 15.67
CA ASP A 111 5.77 -11.12 16.64
C ASP A 111 6.46 -10.25 17.69
N PHE A 112 7.13 -9.19 17.29
CA PHE A 112 7.70 -8.21 18.22
C PHE A 112 6.63 -7.59 19.15
N VAL A 113 5.50 -7.16 18.63
CA VAL A 113 4.42 -6.57 19.44
C VAL A 113 3.88 -7.57 20.46
N ARG A 114 3.85 -8.85 20.11
CA ARG A 114 3.34 -9.92 20.97
C ARG A 114 4.35 -10.39 22.02
N THR A 115 5.62 -10.51 21.66
CA THR A 115 6.66 -11.17 22.47
C THR A 115 7.69 -10.19 23.04
N GLY A 116 7.84 -9.01 22.45
CA GLY A 116 8.92 -8.08 22.72
C GLY A 116 10.27 -8.48 22.11
N ASP A 117 10.33 -9.59 21.36
CA ASP A 117 11.56 -10.08 20.75
C ASP A 117 12.00 -9.21 19.57
N ARG A 118 13.24 -8.76 19.59
CA ARG A 118 13.89 -7.92 18.56
C ARG A 118 14.95 -8.68 17.76
N SER A 119 15.08 -9.99 17.91
CA SER A 119 16.11 -10.79 17.27
C SER A 119 16.08 -10.70 15.73
N ASN A 120 14.90 -10.44 15.16
CA ASN A 120 14.68 -10.29 13.72
C ASN A 120 14.84 -8.84 13.22
N PHE A 121 15.21 -7.89 14.09
CA PHE A 121 15.39 -6.51 13.67
C PHE A 121 16.70 -6.34 12.93
N ILE A 122 16.64 -5.62 11.84
CA ILE A 122 17.77 -5.31 10.98
C ILE A 122 18.20 -3.88 11.29
N GLU A 123 19.51 -3.66 11.40
CA GLU A 123 20.06 -2.31 11.50
C GLU A 123 19.64 -1.47 10.29
N ILE A 124 19.09 -0.30 10.55
CA ILE A 124 18.62 0.63 9.53
C ILE A 124 19.84 1.40 9.00
N LYS A 125 19.92 1.53 7.67
CA LYS A 125 21.00 2.25 6.97
C LYS A 125 20.45 3.43 6.15
N PRO A 126 21.33 4.39 5.80
CA PRO A 126 20.92 5.52 4.98
C PRO A 126 20.24 5.10 3.67
N ASN A 127 19.17 5.82 3.33
CA ASN A 127 18.34 5.60 2.15
C ASN A 127 17.56 4.27 2.13
N ASP A 128 17.53 3.50 3.23
CA ASP A 128 16.63 2.36 3.34
C ASP A 128 15.19 2.82 3.14
N THR A 129 14.42 1.98 2.47
CA THR A 129 12.98 2.20 2.29
C THR A 129 12.20 1.11 3.02
N ILE A 130 11.46 1.52 4.04
CA ILE A 130 10.58 0.66 4.83
C ILE A 130 9.16 0.77 4.30
N LEU A 131 8.58 -0.34 3.88
CA LEU A 131 7.21 -0.43 3.39
C LEU A 131 6.35 -1.21 4.39
N VAL A 132 5.30 -0.58 4.89
CA VAL A 132 4.23 -1.23 5.66
C VAL A 132 3.05 -1.51 4.74
N PRO A 133 2.87 -2.75 4.25
CA PRO A 133 1.80 -3.06 3.30
C PRO A 133 0.42 -3.07 3.97
N THR A 134 -0.64 -3.06 3.17
CA THR A 134 -2.02 -3.17 3.65
C THR A 134 -2.37 -4.63 3.96
N LYS A 135 -3.14 -4.88 5.01
CA LYS A 135 -3.74 -6.21 5.26
C LYS A 135 -4.68 -6.58 4.12
N ALA A 136 -4.59 -7.82 3.62
CA ALA A 136 -5.48 -8.33 2.56
C ALA A 136 -6.97 -8.24 2.97
N SER A 137 -7.29 -8.47 4.25
CA SER A 137 -8.65 -8.34 4.77
C SER A 137 -9.22 -6.93 4.58
N SER A 138 -8.42 -5.88 4.78
CA SER A 138 -8.88 -4.49 4.61
C SER A 138 -9.18 -4.13 3.15
N LEU A 139 -8.52 -4.79 2.19
CA LEU A 139 -8.82 -4.63 0.77
C LEU A 139 -10.18 -5.23 0.40
N ILE A 140 -10.53 -6.38 0.99
CA ILE A 140 -11.82 -7.05 0.77
C ILE A 140 -12.96 -6.15 1.28
N TRP A 141 -12.84 -5.61 2.48
CA TRP A 141 -13.86 -4.70 3.04
C TRP A 141 -14.07 -3.43 2.21
N ARG A 142 -13.02 -2.92 1.58
CA ARG A 142 -13.12 -1.77 0.66
C ARG A 142 -13.86 -2.11 -0.63
N GLN A 143 -13.83 -3.36 -1.09
CA GLN A 143 -14.55 -3.83 -2.28
C GLN A 143 -16.01 -4.18 -2.03
N ILE A 144 -16.44 -4.41 -0.79
CA ILE A 144 -17.84 -4.72 -0.46
C ILE A 144 -18.77 -3.56 -0.86
N GLY A 145 -18.31 -2.32 -0.83
CA GLY A 145 -19.07 -1.16 -1.32
C GLY A 145 -19.48 -1.30 -2.80
N THR A 146 -18.61 -1.84 -3.65
CA THR A 146 -18.93 -2.08 -5.07
C THR A 146 -19.88 -3.27 -5.27
N LEU A 147 -19.77 -4.31 -4.43
CA LEU A 147 -20.73 -5.43 -4.44
C LEU A 147 -22.14 -4.97 -4.03
N ASN A 148 -22.25 -4.08 -3.04
CA ASN A 148 -23.55 -3.49 -2.65
C ASN A 148 -24.22 -2.75 -3.82
N THR A 149 -23.46 -2.07 -4.66
CA THR A 149 -23.98 -1.41 -5.87
C THR A 149 -24.51 -2.43 -6.88
N VAL A 150 -23.80 -3.53 -7.08
CA VAL A 150 -24.24 -4.63 -7.98
C VAL A 150 -25.52 -5.27 -7.45
N PHE A 151 -25.61 -5.56 -6.15
CA PHE A 151 -26.83 -6.09 -5.54
C PHE A 151 -28.00 -5.11 -5.62
N SER A 152 -27.78 -3.81 -5.49
CA SER A 152 -28.81 -2.79 -5.64
C SER A 152 -29.35 -2.74 -7.07
N LEU A 153 -28.50 -2.85 -8.08
CA LEU A 153 -28.90 -2.92 -9.49
C LEU A 153 -29.68 -4.21 -9.81
N LEU A 154 -29.27 -5.34 -9.26
CA LEU A 154 -30.01 -6.60 -9.38
C LEU A 154 -31.40 -6.50 -8.74
N ASN A 155 -31.51 -5.93 -7.54
CA ASN A 155 -32.80 -5.71 -6.86
C ASN A 155 -33.72 -4.79 -7.68
N LEU A 156 -33.17 -3.71 -8.23
CA LEU A 156 -33.91 -2.83 -9.11
C LEU A 156 -34.41 -3.56 -10.36
N TYR A 157 -33.56 -4.36 -11.00
CA TYR A 157 -33.94 -5.18 -12.15
C TYR A 157 -35.10 -6.13 -11.82
N PHE A 158 -35.00 -6.89 -10.73
CA PHE A 158 -36.08 -7.81 -10.32
C PHE A 158 -37.37 -7.07 -10.00
N THR A 159 -37.30 -5.91 -9.35
CA THR A 159 -38.46 -5.09 -9.03
C THR A 159 -39.19 -4.62 -10.30
N VAL A 160 -38.44 -4.16 -11.29
CA VAL A 160 -38.99 -3.72 -12.59
C VAL A 160 -39.58 -4.90 -13.37
N VAL A 161 -38.91 -6.04 -13.40
CA VAL A 161 -39.43 -7.24 -14.10
C VAL A 161 -40.72 -7.73 -13.45
N LEU A 162 -40.81 -7.77 -12.14
CA LEU A 162 -42.02 -8.17 -11.41
C LEU A 162 -43.18 -7.15 -11.59
N ALA A 163 -42.89 -5.86 -11.69
CA ALA A 163 -43.89 -4.83 -11.94
C ALA A 163 -44.47 -4.89 -13.35
N ILE A 164 -43.67 -5.31 -14.35
CA ILE A 164 -44.13 -5.42 -15.75
C ILE A 164 -44.89 -6.73 -15.99
N ASN A 165 -44.66 -7.77 -15.20
CA ASN A 165 -45.31 -9.09 -15.35
C ASN A 165 -46.60 -9.22 -14.49
N ARG A 166 -47.04 -8.14 -13.84
CA ARG A 166 -48.27 -8.07 -13.07
C ARG A 166 -49.37 -7.34 -13.86
#